data_b383c05de16b3c69502eaec077113454
#
_entry.id   b383c05de16b3c69502eaec077113454
#
_cell.length_a   1.000
_cell.length_b   1.000
_cell.length_c   1.000
_cell.angle_alpha   90.00
_cell.angle_beta   90.00
_cell.angle_gamma   90.00
#
_symmetry.space_group_name_H-M   'P 1'
#
loop_
_entity.id
_entity.type
_entity.pdbx_description
1 polymer ?
#
loop_
_entity_poly.entity_id
_entity_poly.type
_entity_poly.pdbx_seq_one_letter_code
_entity_poly.pdbx_strand_id
1 'polypeptide(L)'
;MKTKEQKAVLKKCRHRAEIPMTVAAIVLTVITVLLVILLVSSVGKDQKAAEILTEQLEYEQADIDFAVKCGKYLLIAIVIALFLKLVWELFKNAGIAMVNDVPFEEKYDPKLYKEYRKYCEKFGIQEPPKLLLATDKENLESTGITIKSERYLRMDLSSLDVASATEDDDVIRFEVLHDLAHIAYHHYHYALLIATVVARWIPVVKSIYNRIMCYSADRLAAELIGREECVTIFLRSYMQSAYESERREEYIKRLKDQKLTFAERISATLYNLTQDTPSYPDRIRALIKL
;
A
#
# COMPACT_ATOMS: atom_id res chain seq x y z
N MET A 1 -22.87 0.20 -10.19
CA MET A 1 -22.94 -0.70 -9.00
C MET A 1 -22.37 -2.07 -9.35
N LYS A 2 -21.50 -2.65 -8.50
CA LYS A 2 -20.94 -4.01 -8.72
C LYS A 2 -22.05 -5.06 -8.65
N THR A 3 -22.01 -6.06 -9.53
CA THR A 3 -22.95 -7.18 -9.53
C THR A 3 -22.76 -8.08 -8.29
N LYS A 4 -23.72 -8.97 -8.01
CA LYS A 4 -23.58 -9.96 -6.91
C LYS A 4 -22.37 -10.87 -7.12
N GLU A 5 -22.14 -11.29 -8.37
CA GLU A 5 -21.02 -12.15 -8.75
C GLU A 5 -19.66 -11.45 -8.54
N GLN A 6 -19.53 -10.21 -9.02
CA GLN A 6 -18.31 -9.41 -8.80
C GLN A 6 -18.00 -9.22 -7.31
N LYS A 7 -19.02 -8.97 -6.48
CA LYS A 7 -18.85 -8.87 -5.02
C LYS A 7 -18.41 -10.20 -4.40
N ALA A 8 -18.94 -11.32 -4.89
CA ALA A 8 -18.55 -12.66 -4.40
C ALA A 8 -17.08 -12.98 -4.73
N VAL A 9 -16.63 -12.69 -5.95
CA VAL A 9 -15.23 -12.86 -6.38
C VAL A 9 -14.29 -11.99 -5.54
N LEU A 10 -14.60 -10.72 -5.38
CA LEU A 10 -13.82 -9.81 -4.54
C LEU A 10 -13.72 -10.30 -3.10
N LYS A 11 -14.82 -10.79 -2.51
CA LYS A 11 -14.83 -11.35 -1.15
C LYS A 11 -13.98 -12.62 -1.06
N LYS A 12 -14.07 -13.53 -2.03
CA LYS A 12 -13.31 -14.79 -2.09
C LYS A 12 -11.80 -14.54 -2.16
N CYS A 13 -11.37 -13.59 -3.00
CA CYS A 13 -9.95 -13.33 -3.24
C CYS A 13 -9.30 -12.44 -2.18
N ARG A 14 -10.10 -11.75 -1.35
CA ARG A 14 -9.57 -10.89 -0.28
C ARG A 14 -8.79 -11.69 0.76
N HIS A 15 -7.60 -11.20 1.13
CA HIS A 15 -6.80 -11.82 2.19
C HIS A 15 -7.54 -11.76 3.53
N ARG A 16 -7.55 -12.88 4.29
CA ARG A 16 -8.33 -12.99 5.54
C ARG A 16 -7.99 -11.94 6.58
N ALA A 17 -6.73 -11.50 6.63
CA ALA A 17 -6.26 -10.48 7.57
C ALA A 17 -6.53 -9.04 7.10
N GLU A 18 -6.99 -8.79 5.87
CA GLU A 18 -7.15 -7.42 5.33
C GLU A 18 -8.19 -6.63 6.11
N ILE A 19 -9.39 -7.18 6.29
CA ILE A 19 -10.45 -6.49 7.04
C ILE A 19 -10.07 -6.27 8.51
N PRO A 20 -9.63 -7.29 9.27
CA PRO A 20 -9.17 -7.07 10.65
C PRO A 20 -8.05 -6.04 10.77
N MET A 21 -7.07 -6.08 9.86
CA MET A 21 -5.96 -5.13 9.88
C MET A 21 -6.41 -3.71 9.54
N THR A 22 -7.32 -3.56 8.58
CA THR A 22 -7.93 -2.26 8.26
C THR A 22 -8.70 -1.69 9.45
N VAL A 23 -9.50 -2.51 10.13
CA VAL A 23 -10.23 -2.09 11.34
C VAL A 23 -9.26 -1.70 12.44
N ALA A 24 -8.21 -2.50 12.69
CA ALA A 24 -7.18 -2.18 13.68
C ALA A 24 -6.46 -0.86 13.35
N ALA A 25 -6.15 -0.60 12.08
CA ALA A 25 -5.52 0.64 11.64
C ALA A 25 -6.43 1.86 11.84
N ILE A 26 -7.72 1.73 11.58
CA ILE A 26 -8.72 2.78 11.85
C ILE A 26 -8.84 3.05 13.35
N VAL A 27 -8.98 1.99 14.15
CA VAL A 27 -9.07 2.11 15.62
C VAL A 27 -7.84 2.78 16.19
N LEU A 28 -6.64 2.40 15.73
CA LEU A 28 -5.38 3.02 16.13
C LEU A 28 -5.39 4.52 15.81
N THR A 29 -5.83 4.91 14.62
CA THR A 29 -5.93 6.32 14.22
C THR A 29 -6.91 7.08 15.11
N VAL A 30 -8.10 6.53 15.37
CA VAL A 30 -9.12 7.16 16.25
C VAL A 30 -8.59 7.32 17.67
N ILE A 31 -8.00 6.28 18.26
CA ILE A 31 -7.42 6.34 19.61
C ILE A 31 -6.32 7.41 19.67
N THR A 32 -5.43 7.45 18.70
CA THR A 32 -4.36 8.45 18.67
C THR A 32 -4.91 9.87 18.59
N VAL A 33 -5.90 10.11 17.74
CA VAL A 33 -6.55 11.43 17.62
C VAL A 33 -7.22 11.82 18.94
N LEU A 34 -7.95 10.90 19.59
CA LEU A 34 -8.58 11.15 20.88
C LEU A 34 -7.55 11.45 21.97
N LEU A 35 -6.45 10.69 22.03
CA LEU A 35 -5.35 10.94 22.97
C LEU A 35 -4.73 12.32 22.76
N VAL A 36 -4.49 12.72 21.50
CA VAL A 36 -3.98 14.06 21.18
C VAL A 36 -4.95 15.15 21.64
N ILE A 37 -6.25 14.99 21.38
CA ILE A 37 -7.28 15.94 21.83
C ILE A 37 -7.29 16.03 23.37
N LEU A 38 -7.28 14.91 24.08
CA LEU A 38 -7.24 14.87 25.53
C LEU A 38 -5.98 15.55 26.08
N LEU A 39 -4.82 15.26 25.48
CA LEU A 39 -3.55 15.82 25.88
C LEU A 39 -3.54 17.35 25.68
N VAL A 40 -3.99 17.83 24.50
CA VAL A 40 -4.11 19.28 24.25
C VAL A 40 -5.09 19.95 25.22
N SER A 41 -6.19 19.26 25.56
CA SER A 41 -7.21 19.82 26.48
C SER A 41 -6.79 19.79 27.94
N SER A 42 -5.88 18.90 28.34
CA SER A 42 -5.36 18.79 29.73
C SER A 42 -4.21 19.76 29.98
N VAL A 43 -3.46 20.14 28.97
CA VAL A 43 -2.35 21.09 29.11
C VAL A 43 -2.87 22.44 29.59
N GLY A 44 -2.49 22.82 30.80
CA GLY A 44 -2.88 24.08 31.45
C GLY A 44 -4.10 23.98 32.38
N LYS A 45 -4.68 22.78 32.59
CA LYS A 45 -5.75 22.58 33.59
C LYS A 45 -5.25 22.00 34.92
N ASP A 46 -4.03 21.52 34.95
CA ASP A 46 -3.49 20.82 36.13
C ASP A 46 -2.80 21.78 37.10
N GLN A 47 -3.63 22.63 37.77
CA GLN A 47 -3.16 23.49 38.85
C GLN A 47 -2.49 22.68 39.98
N LYS A 48 -2.98 21.46 40.27
CA LYS A 48 -2.38 20.58 41.27
C LYS A 48 -0.95 20.11 40.91
N ALA A 49 -0.70 19.82 39.63
CA ALA A 49 0.66 19.45 39.19
C ALA A 49 1.61 20.65 39.30
N ALA A 50 1.12 21.88 39.00
CA ALA A 50 1.88 23.10 39.17
C ALA A 50 2.17 23.38 40.64
N GLU A 51 1.19 23.20 41.55
CA GLU A 51 1.36 23.34 43.03
C GLU A 51 2.40 22.34 43.55
N ILE A 52 2.34 21.07 43.15
CA ILE A 52 3.32 20.04 43.53
C ILE A 52 4.74 20.40 43.07
N LEU A 53 4.88 20.88 41.83
CA LEU A 53 6.17 21.31 41.29
C LEU A 53 6.73 22.54 42.03
N THR A 54 5.88 23.48 42.41
CA THR A 54 6.26 24.68 43.15
C THR A 54 6.68 24.33 44.58
N GLU A 55 5.92 23.46 45.28
CA GLU A 55 6.19 23.10 46.66
C GLU A 55 7.34 22.12 46.86
N GLN A 56 7.49 21.14 45.92
CA GLN A 56 8.48 20.07 46.08
C GLN A 56 9.82 20.36 45.41
N LEU A 57 9.86 21.18 44.35
CA LEU A 57 11.05 21.42 43.54
C LEU A 57 11.58 22.86 43.60
N GLU A 58 10.97 23.74 44.44
CA GLU A 58 11.36 25.16 44.61
C GLU A 58 11.42 25.96 43.27
N TYR A 59 10.63 25.55 42.27
CA TYR A 59 10.54 26.31 41.02
C TYR A 59 9.64 27.56 41.20
N GLU A 60 10.05 28.67 40.61
CA GLU A 60 9.17 29.84 40.57
C GLU A 60 7.91 29.57 39.72
N GLN A 61 6.75 30.04 40.15
CA GLN A 61 5.48 29.86 39.43
C GLN A 61 5.56 30.35 37.98
N ALA A 62 6.36 31.42 37.73
CA ALA A 62 6.59 31.96 36.40
C ALA A 62 7.29 30.97 35.45
N ASP A 63 8.24 30.17 35.95
CA ASP A 63 8.97 29.18 35.18
C ASP A 63 8.07 27.98 34.80
N ILE A 64 7.19 27.60 35.74
CA ILE A 64 6.21 26.55 35.52
C ILE A 64 5.20 26.98 34.42
N ASP A 65 4.66 28.19 34.55
CA ASP A 65 3.74 28.75 33.56
C ASP A 65 4.38 28.89 32.18
N PHE A 66 5.64 29.28 32.14
CA PHE A 66 6.41 29.34 30.89
C PHE A 66 6.61 27.93 30.27
N ALA A 67 7.00 26.95 31.08
CA ALA A 67 7.21 25.55 30.60
C ALA A 67 5.90 24.94 30.09
N VAL A 68 4.77 25.17 30.79
CA VAL A 68 3.44 24.71 30.36
C VAL A 68 3.03 25.36 29.03
N LYS A 69 3.26 26.66 28.84
CA LYS A 69 3.01 27.37 27.56
C LYS A 69 3.88 26.81 26.44
N CYS A 70 5.18 26.64 26.69
CA CYS A 70 6.09 26.07 25.71
C CYS A 70 5.69 24.65 25.31
N GLY A 71 5.32 23.80 26.28
CA GLY A 71 4.81 22.44 26.02
C GLY A 71 3.56 22.44 25.15
N LYS A 72 2.62 23.36 25.42
CA LYS A 72 1.41 23.51 24.64
C LYS A 72 1.70 23.93 23.19
N TYR A 73 2.56 24.93 22.99
CA TYR A 73 2.93 25.37 21.63
C TYR A 73 3.70 24.28 20.87
N LEU A 74 4.59 23.56 21.54
CA LEU A 74 5.30 22.42 20.94
C LEU A 74 4.33 21.34 20.48
N LEU A 75 3.35 21.00 21.32
CA LEU A 75 2.33 20.01 20.99
C LEU A 75 1.50 20.44 19.77
N ILE A 76 1.06 21.71 19.74
CA ILE A 76 0.33 22.26 18.59
C ILE A 76 1.20 22.21 17.33
N ALA A 77 2.48 22.59 17.43
CA ALA A 77 3.41 22.51 16.31
C ALA A 77 3.58 21.08 15.77
N ILE A 78 3.67 20.09 16.66
CA ILE A 78 3.71 18.67 16.29
C ILE A 78 2.44 18.27 15.54
N VAL A 79 1.25 18.64 16.04
CA VAL A 79 -0.03 18.33 15.38
C VAL A 79 -0.09 18.96 13.99
N ILE A 80 0.33 20.21 13.85
CA ILE A 80 0.39 20.91 12.56
C ILE A 80 1.38 20.19 11.62
N ALA A 81 2.57 19.83 12.10
CA ALA A 81 3.57 19.13 11.29
C ALA A 81 3.05 17.77 10.81
N LEU A 82 2.36 17.02 11.67
CA LEU A 82 1.72 15.74 11.30
C LEU A 82 0.61 15.94 10.28
N PHE A 83 -0.20 16.98 10.43
CA PHE A 83 -1.23 17.33 9.44
C PHE A 83 -0.62 17.72 8.09
N LEU A 84 0.42 18.55 8.08
CA LEU A 84 1.12 18.93 6.85
C LEU A 84 1.77 17.72 6.17
N LYS A 85 2.35 16.81 6.96
CA LYS A 85 2.87 15.54 6.44
C LYS A 85 1.77 14.70 5.81
N LEU A 86 0.59 14.60 6.43
CA LEU A 86 -0.55 13.90 5.85
C LEU A 86 -0.96 14.50 4.50
N VAL A 87 -1.11 15.82 4.45
CA VAL A 87 -1.44 16.54 3.21
C VAL A 87 -0.38 16.28 2.15
N TRP A 88 0.89 16.35 2.52
CA TRP A 88 2.00 16.04 1.62
C TRP A 88 1.92 14.62 1.05
N GLU A 89 1.73 13.59 1.89
CA GLU A 89 1.64 12.19 1.45
C GLU A 89 0.42 11.94 0.54
N LEU A 90 -0.70 12.62 0.79
CA LEU A 90 -1.90 12.50 -0.05
C LEU A 90 -1.70 13.11 -1.45
N PHE A 91 -0.96 14.20 -1.56
CA PHE A 91 -0.84 14.95 -2.81
C PHE A 91 0.47 14.71 -3.57
N LYS A 92 1.52 14.24 -2.90
CA LYS A 92 2.83 13.98 -3.50
C LYS A 92 2.72 13.07 -4.74
N ASN A 93 2.15 11.87 -4.56
CA ASN A 93 2.03 10.89 -5.63
C ASN A 93 1.15 11.40 -6.78
N ALA A 94 0.03 12.06 -6.43
CA ALA A 94 -0.85 12.67 -7.41
C ALA A 94 -0.17 13.78 -8.22
N GLY A 95 0.61 14.64 -7.55
CA GLY A 95 1.35 15.71 -8.19
C GLY A 95 2.40 15.20 -9.19
N ILE A 96 3.17 14.19 -8.78
CA ILE A 96 4.22 13.61 -9.64
C ILE A 96 3.59 12.91 -10.85
N ALA A 97 2.56 12.08 -10.65
CA ALA A 97 1.87 11.39 -11.73
C ALA A 97 1.24 12.38 -12.76
N MET A 98 0.78 13.55 -12.31
CA MET A 98 0.19 14.54 -13.20
C MET A 98 1.22 15.36 -13.99
N VAL A 99 2.43 15.51 -13.45
CA VAL A 99 3.48 16.40 -14.05
C VAL A 99 4.44 15.61 -14.94
N ASN A 100 4.85 14.43 -14.50
CA ASN A 100 5.94 13.68 -15.13
C ASN A 100 5.46 12.55 -16.03
N ASP A 101 4.27 12.02 -15.80
CA ASP A 101 3.80 10.84 -16.53
C ASP A 101 3.05 11.19 -17.80
N VAL A 102 3.19 10.36 -18.81
CA VAL A 102 2.54 10.54 -20.11
C VAL A 102 1.25 9.71 -20.16
N PRO A 103 0.10 10.30 -20.55
CA PRO A 103 -1.11 9.51 -20.73
C PRO A 103 -0.93 8.41 -21.77
N PHE A 104 -1.28 7.17 -21.39
CA PHE A 104 -1.32 6.06 -22.32
C PHE A 104 -2.67 6.00 -23.01
N GLU A 105 -2.67 6.24 -24.31
CA GLU A 105 -3.87 6.28 -25.13
C GLU A 105 -4.02 5.00 -25.96
N GLU A 106 -5.26 4.68 -26.34
CA GLU A 106 -5.59 3.50 -27.18
C GLU A 106 -4.77 3.42 -28.47
N LYS A 107 -4.35 4.56 -29.03
CA LYS A 107 -3.54 4.60 -30.25
C LYS A 107 -2.14 3.98 -30.11
N TYR A 108 -1.59 3.88 -28.89
CA TYR A 108 -0.25 3.32 -28.65
C TYR A 108 -0.26 1.78 -28.66
N ASP A 109 -1.25 1.17 -28.03
CA ASP A 109 -1.51 -0.27 -28.05
C ASP A 109 -3.02 -0.54 -27.91
N PRO A 110 -3.74 -0.69 -29.05
CA PRO A 110 -5.17 -0.94 -29.05
C PRO A 110 -5.54 -2.28 -28.39
N LYS A 111 -4.67 -3.30 -28.46
CA LYS A 111 -4.90 -4.62 -27.89
C LYS A 111 -4.87 -4.55 -26.36
N LEU A 112 -3.81 -4.01 -25.79
CA LEU A 112 -3.65 -3.83 -24.35
C LEU A 112 -4.76 -2.92 -23.78
N TYR A 113 -5.09 -1.83 -24.48
CA TYR A 113 -6.13 -0.90 -24.04
C TYR A 113 -7.51 -1.56 -24.01
N LYS A 114 -7.84 -2.39 -25.01
CA LYS A 114 -9.10 -3.15 -25.05
C LYS A 114 -9.16 -4.19 -23.91
N GLU A 115 -8.08 -4.89 -23.62
CA GLU A 115 -7.99 -5.83 -22.51
C GLU A 115 -8.13 -5.11 -21.17
N TYR A 116 -7.45 -4.00 -21.00
CA TYR A 116 -7.59 -3.15 -19.82
C TYR A 116 -9.05 -2.76 -19.54
N ARG A 117 -9.76 -2.30 -20.57
CA ARG A 117 -11.20 -1.96 -20.46
C ARG A 117 -12.03 -3.17 -20.02
N LYS A 118 -11.80 -4.32 -20.62
CA LYS A 118 -12.46 -5.59 -20.27
C LYS A 118 -12.20 -5.98 -18.80
N TYR A 119 -11.00 -5.76 -18.29
CA TYR A 119 -10.70 -6.01 -16.87
C TYR A 119 -11.39 -5.02 -15.94
N CYS A 120 -11.47 -3.76 -16.31
CA CYS A 120 -12.24 -2.79 -15.56
C CYS A 120 -13.71 -3.21 -15.42
N GLU A 121 -14.33 -3.67 -16.50
CA GLU A 121 -15.69 -4.20 -16.49
C GLU A 121 -15.83 -5.43 -15.59
N LYS A 122 -14.90 -6.39 -15.68
CA LYS A 122 -14.91 -7.58 -14.83
C LYS A 122 -14.80 -7.24 -13.35
N PHE A 123 -14.02 -6.24 -12.98
CA PHE A 123 -13.90 -5.78 -11.59
C PHE A 123 -15.04 -4.83 -11.15
N GLY A 124 -15.96 -4.50 -12.03
CA GLY A 124 -17.05 -3.57 -11.77
C GLY A 124 -16.57 -2.14 -11.54
N ILE A 125 -15.50 -1.76 -12.23
CA ILE A 125 -14.96 -0.41 -12.26
C ILE A 125 -15.69 0.34 -13.38
N GLN A 126 -16.65 1.20 -13.01
CA GLN A 126 -17.50 1.92 -13.99
C GLN A 126 -16.72 2.99 -14.75
N GLU A 127 -15.85 3.70 -14.02
CA GLU A 127 -14.97 4.72 -14.59
C GLU A 127 -13.55 4.16 -14.59
N PRO A 128 -13.05 3.71 -15.76
CA PRO A 128 -11.69 3.21 -15.86
C PRO A 128 -10.67 4.25 -15.39
N PRO A 129 -9.68 3.88 -14.61
CA PRO A 129 -8.60 4.79 -14.22
C PRO A 129 -7.87 5.34 -15.44
N LYS A 130 -7.26 6.51 -15.31
CA LYS A 130 -6.34 6.99 -16.34
C LYS A 130 -5.10 6.10 -16.37
N LEU A 131 -4.76 5.57 -17.53
CA LEU A 131 -3.49 4.89 -17.72
C LEU A 131 -2.41 5.95 -17.95
N LEU A 132 -1.32 5.85 -17.22
CA LEU A 132 -0.17 6.72 -17.32
C LEU A 132 1.08 5.86 -17.54
N LEU A 133 1.98 6.33 -18.39
CA LEU A 133 3.32 5.78 -18.54
C LEU A 133 4.27 6.52 -17.60
N ALA A 134 4.85 5.80 -16.69
CA ALA A 134 5.83 6.33 -15.77
C ALA A 134 7.18 6.47 -16.48
N THR A 135 7.68 7.69 -16.54
CA THR A 135 9.00 7.98 -17.10
C THR A 135 10.11 7.84 -16.05
N ASP A 136 9.73 7.80 -14.78
CA ASP A 136 10.67 7.79 -13.66
C ASP A 136 10.46 6.51 -12.81
N LYS A 137 11.54 5.74 -12.59
CA LYS A 137 11.50 4.47 -11.85
C LYS A 137 11.48 4.65 -10.34
N GLU A 138 11.76 5.86 -9.84
CA GLU A 138 11.99 6.05 -8.42
C GLU A 138 10.69 6.19 -7.62
N ASN A 139 10.40 5.17 -6.82
CA ASN A 139 9.60 5.22 -5.58
C ASN A 139 8.14 5.69 -5.65
N LEU A 140 7.45 5.51 -6.76
CA LEU A 140 6.05 5.91 -6.88
C LEU A 140 5.11 4.72 -6.84
N GLU A 141 4.02 4.88 -6.09
CA GLU A 141 2.96 3.89 -6.09
C GLU A 141 2.37 3.76 -7.50
N SER A 142 2.19 2.54 -7.98
CA SER A 142 1.66 2.25 -9.31
C SER A 142 0.21 2.68 -9.50
N THR A 143 -0.51 2.89 -8.41
CA THR A 143 -1.92 3.34 -8.43
C THR A 143 -2.17 4.45 -7.44
N GLY A 144 -3.14 5.31 -7.73
CA GLY A 144 -3.52 6.38 -6.83
C GLY A 144 -4.77 7.12 -7.28
N ILE A 145 -5.02 8.24 -6.60
CA ILE A 145 -6.12 9.15 -6.88
C ILE A 145 -5.55 10.55 -7.05
N THR A 146 -5.92 11.23 -8.14
CA THR A 146 -5.51 12.62 -8.39
C THR A 146 -6.25 13.58 -7.46
N ILE A 147 -5.76 14.84 -7.38
CA ILE A 147 -6.41 15.93 -6.63
C ILE A 147 -7.88 16.11 -7.03
N LYS A 148 -8.23 15.83 -8.28
CA LYS A 148 -9.61 15.89 -8.79
C LYS A 148 -10.42 14.61 -8.49
N SER A 149 -9.93 13.73 -7.62
CA SER A 149 -10.54 12.42 -7.32
C SER A 149 -10.58 11.45 -8.51
N GLU A 150 -9.83 11.71 -9.57
CA GLU A 150 -9.67 10.78 -10.68
C GLU A 150 -8.66 9.70 -10.30
N ARG A 151 -8.99 8.46 -10.54
CA ARG A 151 -8.09 7.32 -10.30
C ARG A 151 -7.11 7.21 -11.46
N TYR A 152 -5.88 6.85 -11.15
CA TYR A 152 -4.85 6.57 -12.15
C TYR A 152 -4.16 5.23 -11.87
N LEU A 153 -3.61 4.66 -12.92
CA LEU A 153 -2.75 3.49 -12.91
C LEU A 153 -1.51 3.85 -13.71
N ARG A 154 -0.35 3.67 -13.10
CA ARG A 154 0.95 3.92 -13.72
C ARG A 154 1.57 2.62 -14.17
N MET A 155 1.92 2.54 -15.43
CA MET A 155 2.70 1.43 -15.99
C MET A 155 4.16 1.87 -16.12
N ASP A 156 5.08 0.99 -15.75
CA ASP A 156 6.50 1.24 -15.98
C ASP A 156 6.82 1.10 -17.47
N LEU A 157 7.41 2.13 -18.05
CA LEU A 157 7.84 2.12 -19.45
C LEU A 157 8.79 0.97 -19.74
N SER A 158 9.64 0.58 -18.77
CA SER A 158 10.56 -0.55 -18.93
C SER A 158 9.85 -1.90 -19.02
N SER A 159 8.71 -2.07 -18.35
CA SER A 159 7.90 -3.29 -18.47
C SER A 159 7.30 -3.40 -19.87
N LEU A 160 6.89 -2.27 -20.46
CA LEU A 160 6.41 -2.19 -21.83
C LEU A 160 7.51 -2.50 -22.85
N ASP A 161 8.71 -1.97 -22.66
CA ASP A 161 9.85 -2.23 -23.52
C ASP A 161 10.25 -3.72 -23.50
N VAL A 162 10.27 -4.33 -22.31
CA VAL A 162 10.56 -5.76 -22.16
C VAL A 162 9.47 -6.61 -22.82
N ALA A 163 8.21 -6.29 -22.64
CA ALA A 163 7.12 -7.04 -23.27
C ALA A 163 7.15 -6.90 -24.80
N SER A 164 7.41 -5.70 -25.30
CA SER A 164 7.56 -5.47 -26.75
C SER A 164 8.75 -6.24 -27.35
N ALA A 165 9.86 -6.34 -26.59
CA ALA A 165 11.06 -7.06 -27.03
C ALA A 165 10.91 -8.59 -26.96
N THR A 166 10.08 -9.09 -26.02
CA THR A 166 9.90 -10.53 -25.78
C THR A 166 8.61 -11.09 -26.37
N GLU A 167 7.75 -10.25 -26.96
CA GLU A 167 6.38 -10.58 -27.36
C GLU A 167 5.53 -11.17 -26.19
N ASP A 168 5.95 -10.93 -24.95
CA ASP A 168 5.34 -11.48 -23.74
C ASP A 168 4.51 -10.41 -23.01
N ASP A 169 3.27 -10.29 -23.43
CA ASP A 169 2.29 -9.34 -22.83
C ASP A 169 1.87 -9.76 -21.39
N ASP A 170 2.22 -10.97 -20.94
CA ASP A 170 1.66 -11.53 -19.71
C ASP A 170 2.15 -10.83 -18.44
N VAL A 171 3.38 -10.34 -18.44
CA VAL A 171 3.92 -9.55 -17.29
C VAL A 171 3.13 -8.26 -17.13
N ILE A 172 2.95 -7.49 -18.23
CA ILE A 172 2.17 -6.26 -18.22
C ILE A 172 0.71 -6.55 -17.85
N ARG A 173 0.15 -7.59 -18.40
CA ARG A 173 -1.23 -8.02 -18.07
C ARG A 173 -1.38 -8.28 -16.60
N PHE A 174 -0.41 -8.95 -15.96
CA PHE A 174 -0.44 -9.20 -14.52
C PHE A 174 -0.32 -7.90 -13.72
N GLU A 175 0.63 -7.01 -14.06
CA GLU A 175 0.81 -5.72 -13.38
C GLU A 175 -0.46 -4.88 -13.44
N VAL A 176 -1.05 -4.73 -14.63
CA VAL A 176 -2.31 -4.00 -14.82
C VAL A 176 -3.44 -4.61 -13.98
N LEU A 177 -3.57 -5.93 -13.95
CA LEU A 177 -4.60 -6.61 -13.17
C LEU A 177 -4.40 -6.46 -11.67
N HIS A 178 -3.16 -6.56 -11.19
CA HIS A 178 -2.78 -6.36 -9.81
C HIS A 178 -3.17 -4.94 -9.34
N ASP A 179 -2.82 -3.95 -10.13
CA ASP A 179 -3.10 -2.56 -9.81
C ASP A 179 -4.60 -2.21 -9.90
N LEU A 180 -5.30 -2.75 -10.91
CA LEU A 180 -6.76 -2.67 -10.97
C LEU A 180 -7.42 -3.34 -9.76
N ALA A 181 -6.84 -4.42 -9.22
CA ALA A 181 -7.33 -5.05 -8.01
C ALA A 181 -7.24 -4.12 -6.80
N HIS A 182 -6.15 -3.37 -6.65
CA HIS A 182 -6.05 -2.34 -5.61
C HIS A 182 -7.17 -1.30 -5.73
N ILE A 183 -7.49 -0.87 -6.94
CA ILE A 183 -8.60 0.07 -7.20
C ILE A 183 -9.95 -0.58 -6.89
N ALA A 184 -10.15 -1.84 -7.27
CA ALA A 184 -11.39 -2.57 -7.02
C ALA A 184 -11.67 -2.76 -5.53
N TYR A 185 -10.63 -2.93 -4.71
CA TYR A 185 -10.70 -3.02 -3.24
C TYR A 185 -10.72 -1.65 -2.55
N HIS A 186 -10.57 -0.54 -3.28
CA HIS A 186 -10.50 0.82 -2.74
C HIS A 186 -9.31 1.07 -1.81
N HIS A 187 -8.17 0.37 -2.00
CA HIS A 187 -7.00 0.47 -1.12
C HIS A 187 -6.41 1.87 -1.03
N TYR A 188 -6.54 2.68 -2.09
CA TYR A 188 -6.03 4.06 -2.18
C TYR A 188 -7.13 5.11 -2.15
N HIS A 189 -8.35 4.76 -1.69
CA HIS A 189 -9.41 5.74 -1.55
C HIS A 189 -9.10 6.72 -0.40
N TYR A 190 -9.30 8.02 -0.62
CA TYR A 190 -8.95 9.06 0.37
C TYR A 190 -9.51 8.80 1.75
N ALA A 191 -10.78 8.40 1.86
CA ALA A 191 -11.38 8.11 3.15
C ALA A 191 -10.62 7.01 3.90
N LEU A 192 -10.15 5.97 3.19
CA LEU A 192 -9.36 4.89 3.80
C LEU A 192 -7.94 5.36 4.14
N LEU A 193 -7.31 6.16 3.28
CA LEU A 193 -5.98 6.73 3.52
C LEU A 193 -5.99 7.59 4.79
N ILE A 194 -6.97 8.48 4.93
CA ILE A 194 -7.13 9.33 6.11
C ILE A 194 -7.44 8.48 7.35
N ALA A 195 -8.39 7.53 7.24
CA ALA A 195 -8.79 6.68 8.36
C ALA A 195 -7.66 5.76 8.87
N THR A 196 -6.66 5.47 8.06
CA THR A 196 -5.53 4.59 8.41
C THR A 196 -4.20 5.32 8.52
N VAL A 197 -4.21 6.65 8.53
CA VAL A 197 -3.00 7.48 8.43
C VAL A 197 -1.95 7.18 9.50
N VAL A 198 -2.38 7.02 10.76
CA VAL A 198 -1.46 6.74 11.87
C VAL A 198 -0.78 5.39 11.68
N ALA A 199 -1.52 4.36 11.25
CA ALA A 199 -0.96 3.05 10.97
C ALA A 199 0.07 3.10 9.83
N ARG A 200 -0.14 3.95 8.82
CA ARG A 200 0.79 4.15 7.70
C ARG A 200 2.05 4.92 8.08
N TRP A 201 2.03 5.68 9.17
CA TRP A 201 3.23 6.36 9.68
C TRP A 201 4.13 5.48 10.54
N ILE A 202 3.61 4.37 11.06
CA ILE A 202 4.40 3.40 11.80
C ILE A 202 4.99 2.39 10.77
N PRO A 203 6.31 2.40 10.51
CA PRO A 203 6.89 1.64 9.39
C PRO A 203 6.52 0.16 9.39
N VAL A 204 6.58 -0.48 10.57
CA VAL A 204 6.23 -1.90 10.74
C VAL A 204 4.76 -2.17 10.40
N VAL A 205 3.85 -1.32 10.88
CA VAL A 205 2.40 -1.48 10.63
C VAL A 205 2.09 -1.20 9.16
N LYS A 206 2.71 -0.18 8.57
CA LYS A 206 2.60 0.14 7.14
C LYS A 206 3.02 -1.04 6.28
N SER A 207 4.20 -1.62 6.56
CA SER A 207 4.73 -2.77 5.82
C SER A 207 3.77 -3.96 5.88
N ILE A 208 3.31 -4.35 7.07
CA ILE A 208 2.35 -5.46 7.23
C ILE A 208 1.06 -5.17 6.47
N TYR A 209 0.53 -3.96 6.59
CA TYR A 209 -0.72 -3.55 5.95
C TYR A 209 -0.62 -3.59 4.43
N ASN A 210 0.43 -2.99 3.86
CA ASN A 210 0.68 -2.98 2.42
C ASN A 210 0.85 -4.39 1.85
N ARG A 211 1.58 -5.26 2.56
CA ARG A 211 1.77 -6.67 2.14
C ARG A 211 0.46 -7.44 2.10
N ILE A 212 -0.43 -7.24 3.07
CA ILE A 212 -1.75 -7.86 3.09
C ILE A 212 -2.58 -7.39 1.90
N MET A 213 -2.54 -6.10 1.58
CA MET A 213 -3.23 -5.54 0.40
C MET A 213 -2.67 -6.11 -0.91
N CYS A 214 -1.33 -6.24 -1.05
CA CYS A 214 -0.70 -6.87 -2.20
C CYS A 214 -1.14 -8.33 -2.37
N TYR A 215 -1.20 -9.12 -1.30
CA TYR A 215 -1.70 -10.50 -1.40
C TYR A 215 -3.16 -10.57 -1.85
N SER A 216 -4.00 -9.64 -1.45
CA SER A 216 -5.39 -9.58 -1.94
C SER A 216 -5.43 -9.26 -3.43
N ALA A 217 -4.59 -8.32 -3.88
CA ALA A 217 -4.47 -7.95 -5.28
C ALA A 217 -3.94 -9.11 -6.14
N ASP A 218 -2.89 -9.81 -5.69
CA ASP A 218 -2.34 -10.99 -6.37
C ASP A 218 -3.39 -12.09 -6.54
N ARG A 219 -4.16 -12.38 -5.50
CA ARG A 219 -5.22 -13.40 -5.56
C ARG A 219 -6.32 -13.04 -6.55
N LEU A 220 -6.68 -11.77 -6.62
CA LEU A 220 -7.70 -11.31 -7.56
C LEU A 220 -7.18 -11.34 -9.01
N ALA A 221 -5.93 -10.96 -9.24
CA ALA A 221 -5.28 -11.10 -10.53
C ALA A 221 -5.22 -12.57 -10.96
N ALA A 222 -4.80 -13.47 -10.04
CA ALA A 222 -4.69 -14.90 -10.30
C ALA A 222 -6.05 -15.58 -10.55
N GLU A 223 -7.16 -15.05 -10.05
CA GLU A 223 -8.51 -15.55 -10.36
C GLU A 223 -8.89 -15.29 -11.82
N LEU A 224 -8.30 -14.28 -12.47
CA LEU A 224 -8.57 -13.92 -13.87
C LEU A 224 -7.59 -14.52 -14.88
N ILE A 225 -6.32 -14.58 -14.53
CA ILE A 225 -5.24 -15.11 -15.41
C ILE A 225 -5.12 -16.62 -15.23
N GLY A 226 -5.26 -17.12 -14.03
CA GLY A 226 -4.91 -18.45 -13.59
C GLY A 226 -3.72 -18.42 -12.62
N ARG A 227 -3.74 -19.31 -11.61
CA ARG A 227 -2.70 -19.32 -10.56
C ARG A 227 -1.35 -19.77 -11.10
N GLU A 228 -1.35 -20.81 -11.93
CA GLU A 228 -0.12 -21.35 -12.51
C GLU A 228 0.55 -20.33 -13.43
N GLU A 229 -0.26 -19.60 -14.18
CA GLU A 229 0.22 -18.53 -15.06
C GLU A 229 0.83 -17.39 -14.23
N CYS A 230 0.17 -16.93 -13.18
CA CYS A 230 0.73 -15.92 -12.28
C CYS A 230 2.04 -16.37 -11.64
N VAL A 231 2.15 -17.64 -11.20
CA VAL A 231 3.40 -18.19 -10.68
C VAL A 231 4.49 -18.18 -11.76
N THR A 232 4.14 -18.51 -12.99
CA THR A 232 5.05 -18.47 -14.14
C THR A 232 5.57 -17.04 -14.40
N ILE A 233 4.67 -16.06 -14.40
CA ILE A 233 5.02 -14.64 -14.57
C ILE A 233 5.99 -14.19 -13.48
N PHE A 234 5.72 -14.51 -12.21
CA PHE A 234 6.62 -14.17 -11.12
C PHE A 234 7.99 -14.84 -11.23
N LEU A 235 8.03 -16.09 -11.66
CA LEU A 235 9.30 -16.79 -11.87
C LEU A 235 10.10 -16.16 -13.00
N ARG A 236 9.47 -15.80 -14.11
CA ARG A 236 10.12 -15.07 -15.20
C ARG A 236 10.68 -13.73 -14.72
N SER A 237 9.88 -12.94 -14.01
CA SER A 237 10.28 -11.63 -13.49
C SER A 237 11.41 -11.73 -12.45
N TYR A 238 11.44 -12.80 -11.62
CA TYR A 238 12.44 -12.99 -10.59
C TYR A 238 13.71 -13.68 -11.10
N MET A 239 13.58 -14.70 -11.96
CA MET A 239 14.69 -15.52 -12.43
C MET A 239 15.26 -15.02 -13.77
N GLN A 240 14.58 -14.07 -14.43
CA GLN A 240 14.97 -13.51 -15.73
C GLN A 240 15.37 -14.59 -16.75
N SER A 241 16.54 -14.43 -17.39
CA SER A 241 17.05 -15.35 -18.42
C SER A 241 17.40 -16.76 -17.92
N ALA A 242 17.40 -16.99 -16.60
CA ALA A 242 17.66 -18.32 -16.02
C ALA A 242 16.41 -19.22 -15.93
N TYR A 243 15.29 -18.79 -16.51
CA TYR A 243 14.05 -19.55 -16.52
C TYR A 243 14.12 -20.74 -17.50
N GLU A 244 14.42 -21.92 -16.96
CA GLU A 244 14.29 -23.22 -17.61
C GLU A 244 13.19 -24.02 -16.90
N SER A 245 12.40 -24.79 -17.64
CA SER A 245 11.25 -25.53 -17.10
C SER A 245 11.61 -26.48 -15.96
N GLU A 246 12.74 -27.18 -16.03
CA GLU A 246 13.23 -28.08 -14.98
C GLU A 246 13.58 -27.33 -13.70
N ARG A 247 14.22 -26.17 -13.79
CA ARG A 247 14.55 -25.33 -12.63
C ARG A 247 13.32 -24.72 -11.97
N ARG A 248 12.28 -24.48 -12.77
CA ARG A 248 10.98 -24.00 -12.25
C ARG A 248 10.38 -24.96 -11.25
N GLU A 249 10.24 -26.23 -11.61
CA GLU A 249 9.63 -27.23 -10.74
C GLU A 249 10.46 -27.46 -9.47
N GLU A 250 11.77 -27.52 -9.61
CA GLU A 250 12.68 -27.64 -8.46
C GLU A 250 12.54 -26.41 -7.52
N TYR A 251 12.48 -25.21 -8.07
CA TYR A 251 12.33 -24.00 -7.27
C TYR A 251 10.97 -23.94 -6.55
N ILE A 252 9.88 -24.28 -7.24
CA ILE A 252 8.55 -24.38 -6.64
C ILE A 252 8.54 -25.42 -5.52
N LYS A 253 9.17 -26.57 -5.74
CA LYS A 253 9.31 -27.62 -4.72
C LYS A 253 10.09 -27.12 -3.50
N ARG A 254 11.24 -26.47 -3.71
CA ARG A 254 12.01 -25.83 -2.63
C ARG A 254 11.18 -24.81 -1.86
N LEU A 255 10.40 -23.95 -2.53
CA LEU A 255 9.54 -22.99 -1.87
C LEU A 255 8.45 -23.65 -1.01
N LYS A 256 7.92 -24.82 -1.44
CA LYS A 256 6.93 -25.59 -0.67
C LYS A 256 7.55 -26.28 0.54
N ASP A 257 8.72 -26.88 0.35
CA ASP A 257 9.35 -27.78 1.33
C ASP A 257 10.27 -27.04 2.30
N GLN A 258 10.60 -25.77 2.03
CA GLN A 258 11.53 -24.99 2.84
C GLN A 258 11.04 -24.84 4.27
N LYS A 259 11.73 -25.50 5.21
CA LYS A 259 11.55 -25.34 6.65
C LYS A 259 12.63 -24.39 7.17
N LEU A 260 12.25 -23.17 7.46
CA LEU A 260 13.13 -22.20 8.09
C LEU A 260 13.35 -22.56 9.57
N THR A 261 14.59 -22.48 10.02
CA THR A 261 14.95 -22.51 11.44
C THR A 261 14.35 -21.31 12.16
N PHE A 262 14.32 -21.33 13.48
CA PHE A 262 13.79 -20.19 14.27
C PHE A 262 14.52 -18.88 13.97
N ALA A 263 15.87 -18.91 13.91
CA ALA A 263 16.68 -17.74 13.59
C ALA A 263 16.41 -17.19 12.18
N GLU A 264 16.29 -18.07 11.16
CA GLU A 264 15.98 -17.68 9.81
C GLU A 264 14.58 -17.08 9.70
N ARG A 265 13.59 -17.59 10.47
CA ARG A 265 12.24 -17.01 10.54
C ARG A 265 12.27 -15.59 11.10
N ILE A 266 13.03 -15.36 12.18
CA ILE A 266 13.18 -14.02 12.75
C ILE A 266 13.82 -13.10 11.73
N SER A 267 14.94 -13.50 11.12
CA SER A 267 15.64 -12.69 10.12
C SER A 267 14.76 -12.37 8.91
N ALA A 268 14.03 -13.35 8.37
CA ALA A 268 13.10 -13.16 7.28
C ALA A 268 11.94 -12.24 7.68
N THR A 269 11.45 -12.35 8.93
CA THR A 269 10.39 -11.47 9.43
C THR A 269 10.90 -10.04 9.55
N LEU A 270 12.07 -9.83 10.16
CA LEU A 270 12.67 -8.50 10.29
C LEU A 270 12.93 -7.86 8.92
N TYR A 271 13.53 -8.62 7.99
CA TYR A 271 13.71 -8.16 6.61
C TYR A 271 12.36 -7.76 5.97
N ASN A 272 11.37 -8.62 6.09
CA ASN A 272 10.03 -8.35 5.55
C ASN A 272 9.38 -7.10 6.16
N LEU A 273 9.65 -6.77 7.42
CA LEU A 273 9.13 -5.56 8.07
C LEU A 273 9.77 -4.26 7.55
N THR A 274 10.91 -4.35 6.87
CA THR A 274 11.56 -3.19 6.23
C THR A 274 11.10 -2.96 4.79
N GLN A 275 10.36 -3.93 4.20
CA GLN A 275 9.89 -3.85 2.81
C GLN A 275 8.42 -3.46 2.75
N ASP A 276 8.07 -2.50 1.93
CA ASP A 276 6.68 -2.06 1.72
C ASP A 276 5.85 -3.09 0.92
N THR A 277 6.50 -3.90 0.09
CA THR A 277 5.85 -4.95 -0.72
C THR A 277 6.39 -6.34 -0.38
N PRO A 278 5.59 -7.40 -0.54
CA PRO A 278 6.09 -8.77 -0.35
C PRO A 278 7.11 -9.11 -1.44
N SER A 279 8.14 -9.88 -1.06
CA SER A 279 9.11 -10.42 -2.01
C SER A 279 8.44 -11.38 -3.02
N TYR A 280 8.99 -11.51 -4.22
CA TYR A 280 8.48 -12.47 -5.22
C TYR A 280 8.35 -13.89 -4.67
N PRO A 281 9.34 -14.46 -3.92
CA PRO A 281 9.18 -15.76 -3.30
C PRO A 281 7.98 -15.86 -2.36
N ASP A 282 7.69 -14.80 -1.58
CA ASP A 282 6.54 -14.78 -0.67
C ASP A 282 5.21 -14.69 -1.44
N ARG A 283 5.16 -13.92 -2.52
CA ARG A 283 3.99 -13.82 -3.42
C ARG A 283 3.71 -15.19 -4.08
N ILE A 284 4.74 -15.86 -4.59
CA ILE A 284 4.64 -17.21 -5.16
C ILE A 284 4.13 -18.20 -4.11
N ARG A 285 4.72 -18.20 -2.89
CA ARG A 285 4.23 -19.08 -1.79
C ARG A 285 2.77 -18.83 -1.45
N ALA A 286 2.35 -17.57 -1.44
CA ALA A 286 0.96 -17.22 -1.14
C ALA A 286 -0.01 -17.70 -2.21
N LEU A 287 0.38 -17.72 -3.49
CA LEU A 287 -0.42 -18.24 -4.60
C LEU A 287 -0.47 -19.76 -4.64
N ILE A 288 0.64 -20.43 -4.33
CA ILE A 288 0.71 -21.91 -4.30
C ILE A 288 -0.13 -22.49 -3.17
N LYS A 289 -0.26 -21.80 -2.03
CA LYS A 289 -1.02 -22.25 -0.85
C LYS A 289 -2.54 -22.01 -0.94
N LEU A 290 -2.99 -21.34 -1.97
CA LEU A 290 -4.42 -21.10 -2.25
C LEU A 290 -5.07 -22.32 -2.89
#